data_ea943fa1edbb27e4f9b3f183557abc8f
#
_entry.id   ea943fa1edbb27e4f9b3f183557abc8f
#
_cell.length_a   1.000
_cell.length_b   1.000
_cell.length_c   1.000
_cell.angle_alpha   90.00
_cell.angle_beta   90.00
_cell.angle_gamma   90.00
#
_symmetry.space_group_name_H-M   'P 1'
#
loop_
_entity.id
_entity.type
_entity.pdbx_description
1 polymer ?
#
loop_
_entity_poly.entity_id
_entity_poly.type
_entity_poly.pdbx_seq_one_letter_code
_entity_poly.pdbx_strand_id
1 'polypeptide(L)'
;IACGNTFVLKCSEQDPLVTMKLVQLALDAGIPPGVLNVVHGGEAIVNGLCDHPDIKAVSFVGSTRVGTHVYHRASNAGKRVQCMMGAKNHAVVMPDANKEQTLNALVGAGFGAAGQRCMATSVAVLVGEANNWIADIVAKAKTLRVGPGKDNPDLGPVISCNAKQRIEHLIQQGVEHGATLELDGREIKVPGFENGNFVGPTIFSGVKPGMPIYDQEIFGPVLVLVSAATLDEAIEIINANPNGNGTATFTQSGAAARRFQQDIDV
;
A
#
# COMPACT_ATOMS: atom_id res chain seq x y z
N ILE A 1 -5.27 21.42 13.85
CA ILE A 1 -5.37 21.79 15.28
C ILE A 1 -4.26 22.79 15.63
N ALA A 2 -3.00 22.52 15.33
CA ALA A 2 -1.87 23.40 15.71
C ALA A 2 -2.01 24.86 15.20
N CYS A 3 -2.74 25.08 14.11
CA CYS A 3 -3.03 26.41 13.57
C CYS A 3 -4.34 27.03 14.09
N GLY A 4 -4.90 26.53 15.20
CA GLY A 4 -6.11 27.06 15.82
C GLY A 4 -7.44 26.58 15.21
N ASN A 5 -7.42 25.52 14.39
CA ASN A 5 -8.62 24.93 13.84
C ASN A 5 -9.18 23.83 14.73
N THR A 6 -10.50 23.64 14.72
CA THR A 6 -11.12 22.42 15.22
C THR A 6 -11.03 21.30 14.17
N PHE A 7 -11.16 20.06 14.61
CA PHE A 7 -11.02 18.88 13.76
C PHE A 7 -12.14 17.88 14.04
N VAL A 8 -12.81 17.44 13.00
CA VAL A 8 -13.77 16.33 13.06
C VAL A 8 -13.13 15.12 12.36
N LEU A 9 -12.85 14.08 13.13
CA LEU A 9 -12.24 12.86 12.67
C LEU A 9 -13.30 11.77 12.43
N LYS A 10 -13.44 11.32 11.20
CA LYS A 10 -14.20 10.10 10.90
C LYS A 10 -13.21 8.93 10.79
N CYS A 11 -13.27 8.02 11.74
CA CYS A 11 -12.48 6.79 11.70
C CYS A 11 -12.98 5.82 10.63
N SER A 12 -12.15 4.83 10.27
CA SER A 12 -12.63 3.64 9.57
C SER A 12 -13.67 2.93 10.41
N GLU A 13 -14.79 2.54 9.81
CA GLU A 13 -15.82 1.73 10.49
C GLU A 13 -15.37 0.28 10.69
N GLN A 14 -14.37 -0.18 9.93
CA GLN A 14 -13.85 -1.55 10.00
C GLN A 14 -12.68 -1.69 10.99
N ASP A 15 -11.88 -0.64 11.16
CA ASP A 15 -10.71 -0.62 12.05
C ASP A 15 -10.60 0.72 12.80
N PRO A 16 -11.47 1.00 13.78
CA PRO A 16 -11.45 2.25 14.52
C PRO A 16 -10.52 2.24 15.73
N LEU A 17 -10.11 1.07 16.26
CA LEU A 17 -9.57 0.95 17.62
C LEU A 17 -8.26 1.71 17.83
N VAL A 18 -7.31 1.60 16.90
CA VAL A 18 -6.01 2.30 17.00
C VAL A 18 -6.24 3.82 16.96
N THR A 19 -7.09 4.28 16.03
CA THR A 19 -7.41 5.71 15.92
C THR A 19 -8.10 6.24 17.18
N MET A 20 -9.03 5.48 17.76
CA MET A 20 -9.68 5.85 19.03
C MET A 20 -8.68 5.93 20.19
N LYS A 21 -7.70 5.01 20.23
CA LYS A 21 -6.64 5.07 21.25
C LYS A 21 -5.76 6.31 21.08
N LEU A 22 -5.42 6.68 19.84
CA LEU A 22 -4.67 7.91 19.57
C LEU A 22 -5.46 9.16 19.95
N VAL A 23 -6.77 9.20 19.72
CA VAL A 23 -7.64 10.30 20.16
C VAL A 23 -7.62 10.41 21.69
N GLN A 24 -7.74 9.30 22.41
CA GLN A 24 -7.66 9.31 23.87
C GLN A 24 -6.33 9.86 24.37
N LEU A 25 -5.20 9.41 23.79
CA LEU A 25 -3.88 9.92 24.13
C LEU A 25 -3.73 11.42 23.84
N ALA A 26 -4.33 11.90 22.77
CA ALA A 26 -4.34 13.32 22.42
C ALA A 26 -5.12 14.17 23.46
N LEU A 27 -6.25 13.66 23.94
CA LEU A 27 -7.04 14.30 24.99
C LEU A 27 -6.28 14.28 26.34
N ASP A 28 -5.67 13.15 26.68
CA ASP A 28 -4.85 13.00 27.88
C ASP A 28 -3.62 13.94 27.85
N ALA A 29 -3.09 14.24 26.66
CA ALA A 29 -2.01 15.21 26.45
C ALA A 29 -2.47 16.67 26.53
N GLY A 30 -3.76 16.95 26.75
CA GLY A 30 -4.29 18.28 27.01
C GLY A 30 -4.89 19.01 25.81
N ILE A 31 -5.29 18.32 24.74
CA ILE A 31 -6.11 18.96 23.70
C ILE A 31 -7.43 19.45 24.32
N PRO A 32 -7.77 20.75 24.17
CA PRO A 32 -8.98 21.30 24.81
C PRO A 32 -10.26 20.61 24.32
N PRO A 33 -11.28 20.47 25.20
CA PRO A 33 -12.58 19.94 24.80
C PRO A 33 -13.18 20.67 23.59
N GLY A 34 -13.75 19.90 22.65
CA GLY A 34 -14.37 20.45 21.44
C GLY A 34 -13.42 20.76 20.28
N VAL A 35 -12.10 20.67 20.50
CA VAL A 35 -11.11 20.88 19.43
C VAL A 35 -10.97 19.64 18.55
N LEU A 36 -10.89 18.45 19.15
CA LEU A 36 -10.88 17.17 18.46
C LEU A 36 -12.17 16.42 18.73
N ASN A 37 -12.93 16.14 17.68
CA ASN A 37 -14.22 15.45 17.75
C ASN A 37 -14.18 14.21 16.86
N VAL A 38 -14.83 13.14 17.27
CA VAL A 38 -14.88 11.89 16.51
C VAL A 38 -16.30 11.53 16.11
N VAL A 39 -16.47 11.12 14.88
CA VAL A 39 -17.72 10.55 14.36
C VAL A 39 -17.45 9.19 13.73
N HIS A 40 -18.42 8.29 13.84
CA HIS A 40 -18.37 6.96 13.25
C HIS A 40 -19.47 6.80 12.22
N GLY A 41 -19.21 5.99 11.21
CA GLY A 41 -20.18 5.61 10.19
C GLY A 41 -19.57 5.51 8.80
N GLY A 42 -20.37 5.02 7.87
CA GLY A 42 -19.99 4.83 6.48
C GLY A 42 -20.33 6.04 5.60
N GLU A 43 -20.80 5.77 4.40
CA GLU A 43 -21.04 6.76 3.33
C GLU A 43 -21.91 7.94 3.75
N ALA A 44 -22.98 7.70 4.52
CA ALA A 44 -23.88 8.76 4.96
C ALA A 44 -23.16 9.84 5.79
N ILE A 45 -22.25 9.41 6.69
CA ILE A 45 -21.43 10.34 7.50
C ILE A 45 -20.41 11.06 6.63
N VAL A 46 -19.75 10.36 5.70
CA VAL A 46 -18.81 10.98 4.74
C VAL A 46 -19.51 12.07 3.93
N ASN A 47 -20.69 11.77 3.40
CA ASN A 47 -21.50 12.73 2.65
C ASN A 47 -21.92 13.92 3.52
N GLY A 48 -22.35 13.66 4.75
CA GLY A 48 -22.70 14.71 5.71
C GLY A 48 -21.53 15.65 6.02
N LEU A 49 -20.30 15.13 6.19
CA LEU A 49 -19.11 15.95 6.38
C LEU A 49 -18.78 16.78 5.13
N CYS A 50 -18.96 16.22 3.94
CA CYS A 50 -18.73 16.96 2.69
C CYS A 50 -19.76 18.10 2.51
N ASP A 51 -20.98 17.93 2.98
CA ASP A 51 -22.08 18.89 2.79
C ASP A 51 -22.18 19.94 3.91
N HIS A 52 -21.70 19.63 5.13
CA HIS A 52 -21.93 20.48 6.31
C HIS A 52 -21.33 21.88 6.14
N PRO A 53 -22.12 22.95 6.31
CA PRO A 53 -21.67 24.32 5.99
C PRO A 53 -20.52 24.82 6.85
N ASP A 54 -20.36 24.32 8.08
CA ASP A 54 -19.32 24.75 9.00
C ASP A 54 -17.98 24.05 8.74
N ILE A 55 -17.96 22.94 8.01
CA ILE A 55 -16.73 22.28 7.59
C ILE A 55 -16.17 23.00 6.36
N LYS A 56 -14.97 23.58 6.50
CA LYS A 56 -14.34 24.41 5.47
C LYS A 56 -13.30 23.67 4.63
N ALA A 57 -12.78 22.58 5.13
CA ALA A 57 -11.78 21.77 4.44
C ALA A 57 -11.99 20.28 4.75
N VAL A 58 -11.70 19.42 3.77
CA VAL A 58 -11.76 17.95 3.89
C VAL A 58 -10.41 17.39 3.51
N SER A 59 -9.85 16.53 4.36
CA SER A 59 -8.69 15.70 4.03
C SER A 59 -9.13 14.24 4.08
N PHE A 60 -8.87 13.51 2.99
CA PHE A 60 -9.28 12.12 2.83
C PHE A 60 -8.08 11.24 2.51
N VAL A 61 -8.06 10.05 3.08
CA VAL A 61 -7.15 8.97 2.72
C VAL A 61 -7.97 7.71 2.50
N GLY A 62 -7.80 7.05 1.36
CA GLY A 62 -8.51 5.81 1.05
C GLY A 62 -8.47 5.44 -0.44
N SER A 63 -9.42 4.59 -0.88
CA SER A 63 -9.46 4.13 -2.26
C SER A 63 -9.74 5.27 -3.25
N THR A 64 -9.20 5.15 -4.47
CA THR A 64 -9.42 6.13 -5.56
C THR A 64 -10.90 6.38 -5.80
N ARG A 65 -11.74 5.34 -5.84
CA ARG A 65 -13.18 5.47 -6.06
C ARG A 65 -13.85 6.37 -5.01
N VAL A 66 -13.55 6.16 -3.74
CA VAL A 66 -14.14 6.96 -2.66
C VAL A 66 -13.52 8.36 -2.62
N GLY A 67 -12.22 8.48 -2.82
CA GLY A 67 -11.52 9.78 -2.85
C GLY A 67 -12.04 10.69 -3.97
N THR A 68 -12.27 10.14 -5.16
CA THR A 68 -12.88 10.88 -6.27
C THR A 68 -14.28 11.40 -5.92
N HIS A 69 -15.11 10.56 -5.30
CA HIS A 69 -16.42 10.97 -4.80
C HIS A 69 -16.33 12.11 -3.77
N VAL A 70 -15.46 11.96 -2.77
CA VAL A 70 -15.24 12.99 -1.73
C VAL A 70 -14.73 14.29 -2.36
N TYR A 71 -13.76 14.19 -3.27
CA TYR A 71 -13.21 15.37 -3.94
C TYR A 71 -14.27 16.17 -4.67
N HIS A 72 -15.05 15.52 -5.52
CA HIS A 72 -16.11 16.20 -6.27
C HIS A 72 -17.19 16.78 -5.36
N ARG A 73 -17.66 15.98 -4.39
CA ARG A 73 -18.74 16.42 -3.50
C ARG A 73 -18.35 17.63 -2.65
N ALA A 74 -17.21 17.56 -1.99
CA ALA A 74 -16.74 18.64 -1.15
C ALA A 74 -16.30 19.89 -1.94
N SER A 75 -15.68 19.72 -3.12
CA SER A 75 -15.34 20.83 -4.01
C SER A 75 -16.61 21.56 -4.51
N ASN A 76 -17.64 20.82 -4.89
CA ASN A 76 -18.92 21.40 -5.30
C ASN A 76 -19.60 22.18 -4.16
N ALA A 77 -19.33 21.82 -2.90
CA ALA A 77 -19.76 22.55 -1.71
C ALA A 77 -18.84 23.74 -1.34
N GLY A 78 -17.87 24.10 -2.21
CA GLY A 78 -16.98 25.24 -2.03
C GLY A 78 -15.88 25.02 -0.97
N LYS A 79 -15.56 23.77 -0.61
CA LYS A 79 -14.54 23.44 0.39
C LYS A 79 -13.17 23.24 -0.23
N ARG A 80 -12.12 23.44 0.57
CA ARG A 80 -10.78 22.94 0.23
C ARG A 80 -10.74 21.42 0.43
N VAL A 81 -10.20 20.72 -0.56
CA VAL A 81 -10.17 19.24 -0.53
C VAL A 81 -8.77 18.75 -0.85
N GLN A 82 -8.32 17.78 -0.07
CA GLN A 82 -7.13 17.01 -0.33
C GLN A 82 -7.49 15.53 -0.24
N CYS A 83 -7.23 14.76 -1.30
CA CYS A 83 -7.49 13.34 -1.35
C CYS A 83 -6.20 12.58 -1.67
N MET A 84 -5.72 11.79 -0.72
CA MET A 84 -4.66 10.81 -0.89
C MET A 84 -5.31 9.48 -1.26
N MET A 85 -5.09 9.05 -2.50
CA MET A 85 -5.81 7.91 -3.08
C MET A 85 -4.87 6.72 -3.36
N GLY A 86 -5.23 5.87 -4.31
CA GLY A 86 -4.47 4.67 -4.66
C GLY A 86 -3.05 4.96 -5.11
N ALA A 87 -2.17 3.98 -4.93
CA ALA A 87 -0.76 4.06 -5.21
C ALA A 87 -0.24 2.78 -5.90
N LYS A 88 0.92 2.88 -6.53
CA LYS A 88 1.70 1.74 -7.04
C LYS A 88 3.18 2.01 -6.81
N ASN A 89 3.66 1.69 -5.60
CA ASN A 89 5.04 2.00 -5.23
C ASN A 89 6.03 1.02 -5.84
N HIS A 90 7.09 1.56 -6.38
CA HIS A 90 8.15 0.82 -7.04
C HIS A 90 9.45 0.90 -6.26
N ALA A 91 10.21 -0.19 -6.26
CA ALA A 91 11.59 -0.21 -5.78
C ALA A 91 12.50 -0.71 -6.89
N VAL A 92 13.54 0.07 -7.23
CA VAL A 92 14.57 -0.36 -8.19
C VAL A 92 15.68 -1.07 -7.46
N VAL A 93 16.04 -2.25 -7.93
CA VAL A 93 17.14 -3.06 -7.38
C VAL A 93 18.27 -3.11 -8.42
N MET A 94 19.37 -2.42 -8.11
CA MET A 94 20.57 -2.42 -8.94
C MET A 94 21.44 -3.64 -8.62
N PRO A 95 22.25 -4.14 -9.58
CA PRO A 95 23.10 -5.30 -9.37
C PRO A 95 24.16 -5.12 -8.26
N ASP A 96 24.56 -3.87 -7.99
CA ASP A 96 25.55 -3.49 -6.97
C ASP A 96 24.94 -3.33 -5.57
N ALA A 97 23.64 -3.50 -5.42
CA ALA A 97 22.96 -3.34 -4.12
C ALA A 97 23.42 -4.40 -3.11
N ASN A 98 23.39 -4.04 -1.82
CA ASN A 98 23.61 -5.04 -0.77
C ASN A 98 22.44 -6.03 -0.76
N LYS A 99 22.69 -7.26 -1.23
CA LYS A 99 21.66 -8.28 -1.45
C LYS A 99 20.85 -8.56 -0.18
N GLU A 100 21.50 -8.82 0.95
CA GLU A 100 20.81 -9.19 2.19
C GLU A 100 19.90 -8.07 2.70
N GLN A 101 20.42 -6.85 2.74
CA GLN A 101 19.64 -5.68 3.15
C GLN A 101 18.46 -5.43 2.20
N THR A 102 18.68 -5.57 0.90
CA THR A 102 17.65 -5.40 -0.12
C THR A 102 16.53 -6.43 0.02
N LEU A 103 16.88 -7.72 0.21
CA LEU A 103 15.90 -8.78 0.42
C LEU A 103 15.05 -8.53 1.68
N ASN A 104 15.68 -8.13 2.79
CA ASN A 104 14.99 -7.80 4.02
C ASN A 104 14.04 -6.60 3.83
N ALA A 105 14.50 -5.55 3.16
CA ALA A 105 13.71 -4.35 2.91
C ALA A 105 12.52 -4.63 1.97
N LEU A 106 12.73 -5.34 0.85
CA LEU A 106 11.66 -5.68 -0.09
C LEU A 106 10.57 -6.53 0.58
N VAL A 107 10.95 -7.56 1.33
CA VAL A 107 10.01 -8.45 2.01
C VAL A 107 9.27 -7.69 3.12
N GLY A 108 9.99 -6.90 3.93
CA GLY A 108 9.37 -6.10 4.99
C GLY A 108 8.43 -5.01 4.47
N ALA A 109 8.81 -4.32 3.38
CA ALA A 109 8.01 -3.27 2.78
C ALA A 109 6.84 -3.81 1.94
N GLY A 110 7.02 -4.95 1.25
CA GLY A 110 5.99 -5.55 0.41
C GLY A 110 4.92 -6.30 1.19
N PHE A 111 5.30 -7.00 2.26
CA PHE A 111 4.39 -7.89 2.99
C PHE A 111 3.98 -7.37 4.38
N GLY A 112 4.67 -6.39 4.95
CA GLY A 112 4.31 -5.80 6.23
C GLY A 112 2.86 -5.31 6.23
N ALA A 113 2.12 -5.54 7.33
CA ALA A 113 0.68 -5.30 7.44
C ALA A 113 -0.15 -5.98 6.32
N ALA A 114 0.29 -7.16 5.84
CA ALA A 114 -0.28 -7.86 4.71
C ALA A 114 -0.39 -7.01 3.42
N GLY A 115 0.58 -6.12 3.18
CA GLY A 115 0.59 -5.23 2.01
C GLY A 115 -0.46 -4.11 2.04
N GLN A 116 -1.15 -3.92 3.15
CA GLN A 116 -2.24 -2.94 3.29
C GLN A 116 -1.73 -1.60 3.80
N ARG A 117 -0.73 -1.06 3.11
CA ARG A 117 -0.16 0.27 3.36
C ARG A 117 -0.13 1.04 2.06
N CYS A 118 -0.49 2.32 2.10
CA CYS A 118 -0.33 3.22 0.95
C CYS A 118 1.14 3.30 0.48
N MET A 119 2.11 3.11 1.39
CA MET A 119 3.54 3.11 1.12
C MET A 119 4.15 1.69 0.99
N ALA A 120 3.34 0.62 0.89
CA ALA A 120 3.88 -0.72 0.66
C ALA A 120 4.55 -0.80 -0.72
N THR A 121 5.72 -1.45 -0.79
CA THR A 121 6.36 -1.75 -2.07
C THR A 121 5.57 -2.85 -2.76
N SER A 122 4.87 -2.51 -3.83
CA SER A 122 4.06 -3.45 -4.60
C SER A 122 4.78 -3.96 -5.86
N VAL A 123 5.80 -3.23 -6.32
CA VAL A 123 6.61 -3.57 -7.49
C VAL A 123 8.09 -3.50 -7.14
N ALA A 124 8.87 -4.50 -7.52
CA ALA A 124 10.32 -4.42 -7.56
C ALA A 124 10.81 -4.53 -9.01
N VAL A 125 11.51 -3.51 -9.48
CA VAL A 125 12.15 -3.49 -10.80
C VAL A 125 13.59 -3.97 -10.63
N LEU A 126 13.87 -5.17 -11.14
CA LEU A 126 15.17 -5.84 -11.02
C LEU A 126 16.03 -5.50 -12.24
N VAL A 127 17.15 -4.82 -12.03
CA VAL A 127 18.01 -4.35 -13.12
C VAL A 127 19.13 -5.36 -13.38
N GLY A 128 19.29 -5.76 -14.64
CA GLY A 128 20.39 -6.62 -15.08
C GLY A 128 20.50 -7.90 -14.26
N GLU A 129 21.66 -8.13 -13.64
CA GLU A 129 21.93 -9.35 -12.85
C GLU A 129 21.11 -9.46 -11.55
N ALA A 130 20.47 -8.39 -11.08
CA ALA A 130 19.54 -8.46 -9.95
C ALA A 130 18.36 -9.40 -10.23
N ASN A 131 18.05 -9.68 -11.49
CA ASN A 131 17.05 -10.69 -11.87
C ASN A 131 17.39 -12.11 -11.36
N ASN A 132 18.65 -12.40 -11.09
CA ASN A 132 19.07 -13.67 -10.50
C ASN A 132 18.68 -13.82 -9.02
N TRP A 133 18.14 -12.77 -8.39
CA TRP A 133 17.74 -12.78 -6.97
C TRP A 133 16.29 -13.23 -6.74
N ILE A 134 15.52 -13.53 -7.78
CA ILE A 134 14.12 -13.94 -7.68
C ILE A 134 13.94 -15.11 -6.71
N ALA A 135 14.76 -16.15 -6.85
CA ALA A 135 14.70 -17.32 -5.96
C ALA A 135 14.97 -16.97 -4.48
N ASP A 136 15.88 -16.02 -4.24
CA ASP A 136 16.21 -15.56 -2.88
C ASP A 136 15.08 -14.72 -2.27
N ILE A 137 14.42 -13.85 -3.08
CA ILE A 137 13.24 -13.09 -2.66
C ILE A 137 12.12 -14.04 -2.25
N VAL A 138 11.88 -15.07 -3.07
CA VAL A 138 10.88 -16.12 -2.79
C VAL A 138 11.23 -16.91 -1.53
N ALA A 139 12.49 -17.35 -1.39
CA ALA A 139 12.93 -18.08 -0.20
C ALA A 139 12.73 -17.24 1.07
N LYS A 140 13.05 -15.95 1.02
CA LYS A 140 12.86 -15.03 2.13
C LYS A 140 11.38 -14.83 2.47
N ALA A 141 10.52 -14.63 1.47
CA ALA A 141 9.08 -14.46 1.68
C ALA A 141 8.42 -15.72 2.29
N LYS A 142 8.90 -16.92 1.95
CA LYS A 142 8.42 -18.18 2.53
C LYS A 142 8.70 -18.31 4.04
N THR A 143 9.63 -17.56 4.61
CA THR A 143 9.90 -17.60 6.05
C THR A 143 8.89 -16.82 6.89
N LEU A 144 8.03 -16.02 6.25
CA LEU A 144 7.05 -15.19 6.95
C LEU A 144 5.93 -16.04 7.57
N ARG A 145 5.67 -15.81 8.85
CA ARG A 145 4.60 -16.45 9.61
C ARG A 145 3.31 -15.66 9.42
N VAL A 146 2.25 -16.34 9.03
CA VAL A 146 0.92 -15.76 8.88
C VAL A 146 0.03 -16.18 10.03
N GLY A 147 -0.66 -15.24 10.67
CA GLY A 147 -1.52 -15.56 11.82
C GLY A 147 -2.24 -14.34 12.39
N PRO A 148 -3.02 -14.53 13.46
CA PRO A 148 -3.72 -13.45 14.13
C PRO A 148 -2.75 -12.52 14.87
N GLY A 149 -2.99 -11.21 14.85
CA GLY A 149 -2.11 -10.20 15.44
C GLY A 149 -1.75 -10.41 16.91
N LYS A 150 -2.64 -11.09 17.67
CA LYS A 150 -2.39 -11.42 19.09
C LYS A 150 -1.19 -12.36 19.31
N ASP A 151 -0.83 -13.15 18.28
CA ASP A 151 0.26 -14.12 18.33
C ASP A 151 1.57 -13.55 17.74
N ASN A 152 1.60 -12.25 17.47
CA ASN A 152 2.72 -11.51 16.88
C ASN A 152 3.32 -12.19 15.64
N PRO A 153 2.52 -12.47 14.60
CA PRO A 153 3.01 -12.99 13.33
C PRO A 153 3.67 -11.90 12.50
N ASP A 154 4.32 -12.30 11.38
CA ASP A 154 4.88 -11.37 10.43
C ASP A 154 3.80 -10.76 9.51
N LEU A 155 2.73 -11.54 9.22
CA LEU A 155 1.54 -11.10 8.48
C LEU A 155 0.26 -11.38 9.26
N GLY A 156 -0.58 -10.35 9.39
CA GLY A 156 -1.96 -10.46 9.86
C GLY A 156 -2.95 -10.76 8.72
N PRO A 157 -4.26 -10.78 9.03
CA PRO A 157 -5.31 -10.90 8.02
C PRO A 157 -5.45 -9.62 7.19
N VAL A 158 -6.05 -9.74 6.01
CA VAL A 158 -6.57 -8.58 5.28
C VAL A 158 -7.90 -8.12 5.89
N ILE A 159 -8.26 -6.87 5.63
CA ILE A 159 -9.31 -6.14 6.36
C ILE A 159 -10.72 -6.77 6.27
N SER A 160 -11.02 -7.49 5.22
CA SER A 160 -12.35 -8.07 5.01
C SER A 160 -12.35 -9.25 4.04
N CYS A 161 -13.45 -10.02 4.04
CA CYS A 161 -13.67 -11.08 3.07
C CYS A 161 -13.67 -10.54 1.63
N ASN A 162 -14.31 -9.40 1.40
CA ASN A 162 -14.33 -8.76 0.08
C ASN A 162 -12.92 -8.34 -0.38
N ALA A 163 -12.07 -7.86 0.53
CA ALA A 163 -10.67 -7.57 0.23
C ALA A 163 -9.90 -8.83 -0.15
N LYS A 164 -10.07 -9.93 0.61
CA LYS A 164 -9.48 -11.22 0.30
C LYS A 164 -9.88 -11.70 -1.10
N GLN A 165 -11.17 -11.73 -1.40
CA GLN A 165 -11.69 -12.15 -2.72
C GLN A 165 -11.12 -11.30 -3.86
N ARG A 166 -11.05 -9.98 -3.68
CA ARG A 166 -10.49 -9.08 -4.68
C ARG A 166 -8.99 -9.34 -4.90
N ILE A 167 -8.23 -9.56 -3.83
CA ILE A 167 -6.79 -9.87 -3.93
C ILE A 167 -6.59 -11.19 -4.65
N GLU A 168 -7.31 -12.24 -4.26
CA GLU A 168 -7.23 -13.57 -4.89
C GLU A 168 -7.64 -13.52 -6.37
N HIS A 169 -8.65 -12.72 -6.71
CA HIS A 169 -9.05 -12.48 -8.10
C HIS A 169 -7.93 -11.79 -8.91
N LEU A 170 -7.28 -10.76 -8.36
CA LEU A 170 -6.16 -10.10 -9.04
C LEU A 170 -4.95 -11.04 -9.20
N ILE A 171 -4.68 -11.90 -8.21
CA ILE A 171 -3.65 -12.94 -8.34
C ILE A 171 -4.00 -13.88 -9.51
N GLN A 172 -5.25 -14.30 -9.61
CA GLN A 172 -5.72 -15.15 -10.70
C GLN A 172 -5.57 -14.46 -12.07
N GLN A 173 -5.94 -13.19 -12.17
CA GLN A 173 -5.72 -12.40 -13.38
C GLN A 173 -4.24 -12.30 -13.76
N GLY A 174 -3.33 -12.20 -12.78
CA GLY A 174 -1.89 -12.21 -13.04
C GLY A 174 -1.45 -13.49 -13.78
N VAL A 175 -1.94 -14.65 -13.34
CA VAL A 175 -1.68 -15.93 -13.98
C VAL A 175 -2.28 -15.98 -15.39
N GLU A 176 -3.53 -15.55 -15.55
CA GLU A 176 -4.26 -15.56 -16.83
C GLU A 176 -3.61 -14.64 -17.88
N HIS A 177 -2.97 -13.55 -17.46
CA HIS A 177 -2.25 -12.64 -18.35
C HIS A 177 -0.78 -13.05 -18.59
N GLY A 178 -0.38 -14.23 -18.12
CA GLY A 178 0.91 -14.84 -18.44
C GLY A 178 2.07 -14.43 -17.54
N ALA A 179 1.81 -13.82 -16.38
CA ALA A 179 2.84 -13.64 -15.36
C ALA A 179 3.18 -14.99 -14.71
N THR A 180 4.43 -15.17 -14.33
CA THR A 180 4.89 -16.38 -13.64
C THR A 180 4.63 -16.26 -12.15
N LEU A 181 3.81 -17.15 -11.60
CA LEU A 181 3.51 -17.21 -10.16
C LEU A 181 4.64 -17.97 -9.44
N GLU A 182 5.54 -17.25 -8.80
CA GLU A 182 6.72 -17.81 -8.09
C GLU A 182 6.37 -18.31 -6.68
N LEU A 183 5.42 -17.65 -6.04
CA LEU A 183 4.89 -18.01 -4.73
C LEU A 183 3.41 -17.69 -4.69
N ASP A 184 2.58 -18.67 -4.30
CA ASP A 184 1.14 -18.53 -4.17
C ASP A 184 0.71 -18.53 -2.70
N GLY A 185 0.12 -17.45 -2.24
CA GLY A 185 -0.38 -17.29 -0.88
C GLY A 185 -1.88 -17.49 -0.70
N ARG A 186 -2.63 -17.89 -1.75
CA ARG A 186 -4.10 -17.94 -1.72
C ARG A 186 -4.69 -18.98 -0.78
N GLU A 187 -4.10 -20.17 -0.68
CA GLU A 187 -4.65 -21.29 0.07
C GLU A 187 -4.06 -21.44 1.47
N ILE A 188 -3.54 -20.35 2.04
CA ILE A 188 -2.96 -20.44 3.37
C ILE A 188 -4.01 -20.80 4.42
N LYS A 189 -3.66 -21.75 5.29
CA LYS A 189 -4.50 -22.16 6.41
C LYS A 189 -3.86 -21.71 7.72
N VAL A 190 -4.63 -20.97 8.52
CA VAL A 190 -4.23 -20.58 9.88
C VAL A 190 -5.04 -21.40 10.88
N PRO A 191 -4.42 -22.32 11.61
CA PRO A 191 -5.13 -23.22 12.54
C PRO A 191 -5.96 -22.45 13.57
N GLY A 192 -7.23 -22.84 13.73
CA GLY A 192 -8.18 -22.18 14.62
C GLY A 192 -8.78 -20.89 14.06
N PHE A 193 -8.45 -20.53 12.82
CA PHE A 193 -8.97 -19.35 12.11
C PHE A 193 -9.27 -19.66 10.64
N GLU A 194 -9.88 -20.81 10.39
CA GLU A 194 -10.13 -21.36 9.04
C GLU A 194 -11.01 -20.41 8.18
N ASN A 195 -11.87 -19.65 8.83
CA ASN A 195 -12.72 -18.64 8.17
C ASN A 195 -12.11 -17.24 8.20
N GLY A 196 -10.85 -17.09 8.59
CA GLY A 196 -10.15 -15.82 8.66
C GLY A 196 -9.80 -15.26 7.26
N ASN A 197 -9.65 -13.95 7.19
CA ASN A 197 -9.32 -13.26 5.93
C ASN A 197 -7.81 -13.27 5.67
N PHE A 198 -7.16 -14.42 5.77
CA PHE A 198 -5.73 -14.54 5.54
C PHE A 198 -5.41 -14.76 4.06
N VAL A 199 -4.39 -14.06 3.59
CA VAL A 199 -3.70 -14.28 2.32
C VAL A 199 -2.21 -14.31 2.63
N GLY A 200 -1.51 -15.32 2.18
CA GLY A 200 -0.07 -15.45 2.37
C GLY A 200 0.73 -14.59 1.38
N PRO A 201 2.05 -14.52 1.55
CA PRO A 201 2.92 -13.84 0.61
C PRO A 201 2.77 -14.42 -0.79
N THR A 202 2.57 -13.54 -1.77
CA THR A 202 2.44 -13.92 -3.18
C THR A 202 3.46 -13.15 -4.00
N ILE A 203 4.19 -13.83 -4.88
CA ILE A 203 5.21 -13.21 -5.72
C ILE A 203 5.00 -13.62 -7.16
N PHE A 204 5.04 -12.64 -8.05
CA PHE A 204 5.04 -12.83 -9.49
C PHE A 204 6.33 -12.33 -10.12
N SER A 205 6.80 -13.04 -11.15
CA SER A 205 7.84 -12.58 -12.06
C SER A 205 7.32 -12.49 -13.50
N GLY A 206 8.12 -11.92 -14.41
CA GLY A 206 7.71 -11.75 -15.79
C GLY A 206 6.55 -10.79 -16.00
N VAL A 207 6.25 -9.97 -14.99
CA VAL A 207 5.18 -8.96 -15.05
C VAL A 207 5.59 -7.81 -15.95
N LYS A 208 4.62 -7.31 -16.71
CA LYS A 208 4.80 -6.18 -17.63
C LYS A 208 3.74 -5.10 -17.40
N PRO A 209 4.04 -3.82 -17.70
CA PRO A 209 3.03 -2.78 -17.80
C PRO A 209 1.86 -3.22 -18.70
N GLY A 210 0.63 -2.87 -18.35
CA GLY A 210 -0.59 -3.30 -19.02
C GLY A 210 -1.22 -4.58 -18.45
N MET A 211 -0.53 -5.33 -17.60
CA MET A 211 -1.15 -6.44 -16.87
C MET A 211 -1.95 -5.90 -15.67
N PRO A 212 -3.18 -6.42 -15.40
CA PRO A 212 -4.01 -5.94 -14.29
C PRO A 212 -3.28 -5.96 -12.93
N ILE A 213 -2.44 -6.97 -12.70
CA ILE A 213 -1.66 -7.11 -11.46
C ILE A 213 -0.57 -6.03 -11.32
N TYR A 214 -0.12 -5.42 -12.43
CA TYR A 214 0.79 -4.29 -12.44
C TYR A 214 0.04 -2.97 -12.33
N ASP A 215 -1.02 -2.77 -13.12
CA ASP A 215 -1.69 -1.47 -13.26
C ASP A 215 -2.58 -1.12 -12.07
N GLN A 216 -3.17 -2.13 -11.41
CA GLN A 216 -4.11 -1.90 -10.31
C GLN A 216 -3.42 -1.97 -8.94
N GLU A 217 -3.85 -1.13 -8.01
CA GLU A 217 -3.49 -1.25 -6.60
C GLU A 217 -4.12 -2.52 -6.00
N ILE A 218 -3.27 -3.46 -5.55
CA ILE A 218 -3.74 -4.73 -4.99
C ILE A 218 -4.17 -4.57 -3.53
N PHE A 219 -3.44 -3.78 -2.75
CA PHE A 219 -3.62 -3.58 -1.31
C PHE A 219 -3.74 -4.91 -0.55
N GLY A 220 -2.76 -5.77 -0.82
CA GLY A 220 -2.64 -7.14 -0.30
C GLY A 220 -1.18 -7.60 -0.34
N PRO A 221 -0.86 -8.77 0.23
CA PRO A 221 0.50 -9.27 0.35
C PRO A 221 1.02 -9.85 -0.99
N VAL A 222 1.07 -9.01 -2.01
CA VAL A 222 1.49 -9.37 -3.37
C VAL A 222 2.59 -8.45 -3.84
N LEU A 223 3.75 -9.03 -4.16
CA LEU A 223 4.90 -8.35 -4.75
C LEU A 223 5.07 -8.81 -6.20
N VAL A 224 5.10 -7.87 -7.13
CA VAL A 224 5.35 -8.16 -8.54
C VAL A 224 6.77 -7.75 -8.90
N LEU A 225 7.47 -8.62 -9.66
CA LEU A 225 8.84 -8.42 -10.09
C LEU A 225 8.83 -8.10 -11.59
N VAL A 226 9.39 -6.96 -11.93
CA VAL A 226 9.54 -6.46 -13.31
C VAL A 226 11.03 -6.45 -13.63
N SER A 227 11.41 -6.88 -14.82
CA SER A 227 12.80 -6.87 -15.28
C SER A 227 13.09 -5.61 -16.07
N ALA A 228 14.27 -5.03 -15.87
CA ALA A 228 14.83 -3.97 -16.70
C ALA A 228 16.30 -4.29 -17.02
N ALA A 229 16.79 -3.87 -18.19
CA ALA A 229 18.17 -4.06 -18.55
C ALA A 229 19.08 -2.99 -17.91
N THR A 230 18.58 -1.77 -17.75
CA THR A 230 19.32 -0.61 -17.26
C THR A 230 18.52 0.19 -16.23
N LEU A 231 19.20 1.10 -15.52
CA LEU A 231 18.54 2.06 -14.64
C LEU A 231 17.60 2.99 -15.42
N ASP A 232 17.99 3.41 -16.61
CA ASP A 232 17.16 4.31 -17.43
C ASP A 232 15.85 3.64 -17.83
N GLU A 233 15.89 2.38 -18.26
CA GLU A 233 14.67 1.60 -18.53
C GLU A 233 13.79 1.43 -17.27
N ALA A 234 14.41 1.21 -16.10
CA ALA A 234 13.68 1.12 -14.85
C ALA A 234 12.96 2.46 -14.50
N ILE A 235 13.61 3.59 -14.73
CA ILE A 235 13.03 4.92 -14.56
C ILE A 235 11.87 5.14 -15.54
N GLU A 236 12.04 4.77 -16.82
CA GLU A 236 10.98 4.88 -17.83
C GLU A 236 9.75 4.05 -17.46
N ILE A 237 9.94 2.81 -17.00
CA ILE A 237 8.84 1.94 -16.54
C ILE A 237 8.07 2.60 -15.38
N ILE A 238 8.77 3.18 -14.42
CA ILE A 238 8.15 3.82 -13.25
C ILE A 238 7.42 5.10 -13.65
N ASN A 239 8.06 5.98 -14.42
CA ASN A 239 7.49 7.25 -14.83
C ASN A 239 6.26 7.07 -15.76
N ALA A 240 6.15 5.93 -16.45
CA ALA A 240 4.98 5.58 -17.24
C ALA A 240 3.77 5.12 -16.40
N ASN A 241 3.95 4.80 -15.11
CA ASN A 241 2.85 4.37 -14.24
C ASN A 241 2.06 5.59 -13.73
N PRO A 242 0.73 5.63 -13.91
CA PRO A 242 -0.09 6.78 -13.50
C PRO A 242 -0.27 6.90 -11.98
N ASN A 243 0.13 5.88 -11.21
CA ASN A 243 -0.05 5.82 -9.77
C ASN A 243 1.30 6.03 -9.06
N GLY A 244 1.56 7.26 -8.62
CA GLY A 244 2.71 7.59 -7.79
C GLY A 244 2.51 7.26 -6.32
N ASN A 245 3.16 7.91 -5.47
CA ASN A 245 3.18 8.05 -4.02
C ASN A 245 4.58 7.88 -3.42
N GLY A 246 5.31 6.80 -3.76
CA GLY A 246 6.66 6.63 -3.26
C GLY A 246 7.47 5.63 -4.09
N THR A 247 8.78 5.88 -4.15
CA THR A 247 9.71 5.02 -4.84
C THR A 247 11.03 4.92 -4.06
N ALA A 248 11.77 3.85 -4.29
CA ALA A 248 13.07 3.62 -3.67
C ALA A 248 14.06 3.04 -4.68
N THR A 249 15.35 3.25 -4.45
CA THR A 249 16.41 2.54 -5.18
C THR A 249 17.40 1.91 -4.23
N PHE A 250 17.79 0.68 -4.51
CA PHE A 250 18.81 -0.06 -3.82
C PHE A 250 20.07 -0.11 -4.69
N THR A 251 21.10 0.61 -4.31
CA THR A 251 22.38 0.70 -5.00
C THR A 251 23.48 1.15 -4.04
N GLN A 252 24.72 0.80 -4.33
CA GLN A 252 25.91 1.35 -3.67
C GLN A 252 26.56 2.49 -4.48
N SER A 253 26.04 2.78 -5.69
CA SER A 253 26.52 3.85 -6.55
C SER A 253 25.84 5.17 -6.22
N GLY A 254 26.60 6.14 -5.71
CA GLY A 254 26.10 7.50 -5.50
C GLY A 254 25.67 8.20 -6.80
N ALA A 255 26.25 7.81 -7.93
CA ALA A 255 25.86 8.34 -9.25
C ALA A 255 24.50 7.80 -9.66
N ALA A 256 24.26 6.49 -9.51
CA ALA A 256 22.97 5.86 -9.79
C ALA A 256 21.85 6.43 -8.88
N ALA A 257 22.13 6.55 -7.57
CA ALA A 257 21.17 7.12 -6.61
C ALA A 257 20.79 8.57 -6.97
N ARG A 258 21.77 9.40 -7.34
CA ARG A 258 21.50 10.79 -7.76
C ARG A 258 20.72 10.85 -9.05
N ARG A 259 21.08 10.03 -10.05
CA ARG A 259 20.35 9.92 -11.32
C ARG A 259 18.91 9.56 -11.10
N PHE A 260 18.66 8.52 -10.30
CA PHE A 260 17.31 8.09 -9.94
C PHE A 260 16.52 9.22 -9.26
N GLN A 261 17.11 9.90 -8.27
CA GLN A 261 16.45 11.01 -7.55
C GLN A 261 16.07 12.17 -8.47
N GLN A 262 16.85 12.45 -9.50
CA GLN A 262 16.63 13.58 -10.41
C GLN A 262 15.61 13.29 -11.49
N ASP A 263 15.58 12.05 -11.98
CA ASP A 263 14.85 11.70 -13.20
C ASP A 263 13.54 10.93 -12.90
N ILE A 264 13.29 10.57 -11.64
CA ILE A 264 12.04 9.90 -11.24
C ILE A 264 10.92 10.91 -11.02
N ASP A 265 9.77 10.65 -11.64
CA ASP A 265 8.58 11.52 -11.61
C ASP A 265 7.47 10.85 -10.76
N VAL A 266 7.69 10.78 -9.42
CA VAL A 266 6.79 10.11 -8.46
C VAL A 266 6.51 11.00 -7.25
#